data_53f734c4559a20cdbf34110430247593
#
_entry.id   53f734c4559a20cdbf34110430247593
#
_cell.length_a   1.000
_cell.length_b   1.000
_cell.length_c   1.000
_cell.angle_alpha   90.00
_cell.angle_beta   90.00
_cell.angle_gamma   90.00
#
_symmetry.space_group_name_H-M   'P 1'
#
loop_
_entity.id
_entity.type
_entity.pdbx_description
1 polymer ?
#
loop_
_entity_poly.entity_id
_entity_poly.type
_entity_poly.pdbx_seq_one_letter_code
_entity_poly.pdbx_strand_id
1 'polypeptide(L)'
;MNTTAWLCLIIILLLLILIVAVVLSVKQSQLFFKITNKNIRDSVQIKSLELTPSTQSLVELAVEVWRLEKRLQKSSESHSDDQNKAFDNSLAKLQRYLEKNDISLTDYTDKKYNEGMNLDILSIEKDPDIPHSIIKETHEPAVLHKGQLIKKAKVVVLEK
;
A
#
# COMPACT_ATOMS: atom_id res chain seq x y z
N MET A 1 44.65 -50.64 -21.92
CA MET A 1 43.40 -49.85 -21.65
C MET A 1 43.78 -48.41 -21.94
N ASN A 2 43.14 -47.80 -22.97
CA ASN A 2 43.65 -46.57 -23.56
C ASN A 2 43.40 -45.37 -22.63
N THR A 3 44.45 -44.62 -22.34
CA THR A 3 44.37 -43.36 -21.52
C THR A 3 43.32 -42.36 -22.02
N THR A 4 43.09 -42.38 -23.33
CA THR A 4 42.04 -41.57 -23.97
C THR A 4 40.60 -41.96 -23.56
N ALA A 5 40.35 -43.26 -23.38
CA ALA A 5 39.02 -43.73 -22.93
C ALA A 5 38.73 -43.34 -21.47
N TRP A 6 39.76 -43.34 -20.62
CA TRP A 6 39.65 -42.90 -19.23
C TRP A 6 39.36 -41.37 -19.10
N LEU A 7 40.04 -40.58 -19.95
CA LEU A 7 39.81 -39.13 -20.04
C LEU A 7 38.38 -38.82 -20.51
N CYS A 8 37.85 -39.52 -21.50
CA CYS A 8 36.48 -39.37 -21.96
C CYS A 8 35.46 -39.69 -20.86
N LEU A 9 35.67 -40.74 -20.07
CA LEU A 9 34.78 -41.09 -18.95
C LEU A 9 34.78 -40.03 -17.87
N ILE A 10 35.94 -39.44 -17.55
CA ILE A 10 36.02 -38.34 -16.54
C ILE A 10 35.28 -37.08 -17.02
N ILE A 11 35.39 -36.73 -18.31
CA ILE A 11 34.72 -35.57 -18.88
C ILE A 11 33.18 -35.77 -18.86
N ILE A 12 32.71 -36.97 -19.21
CA ILE A 12 31.27 -37.30 -19.17
C ILE A 12 30.76 -37.24 -17.74
N LEU A 13 31.50 -37.72 -16.75
CA LEU A 13 31.15 -37.67 -15.33
C LEU A 13 31.05 -36.22 -14.83
N LEU A 14 32.00 -35.36 -15.19
CA LEU A 14 31.99 -33.93 -14.84
C LEU A 14 30.81 -33.18 -15.45
N LEU A 15 30.47 -33.48 -16.71
CA LEU A 15 29.30 -32.91 -17.36
C LEU A 15 27.99 -33.33 -16.67
N LEU A 16 27.86 -34.58 -16.25
CA LEU A 16 26.71 -35.07 -15.48
C LEU A 16 26.54 -34.34 -14.15
N ILE A 17 27.65 -34.16 -13.42
CA ILE A 17 27.67 -33.44 -12.13
C ILE A 17 27.23 -31.99 -12.35
N LEU A 18 27.71 -31.34 -13.40
CA LEU A 18 27.35 -29.94 -13.72
C LEU A 18 25.86 -29.79 -14.07
N ILE A 19 25.32 -30.73 -14.84
CA ILE A 19 23.86 -30.73 -15.16
C ILE A 19 23.03 -30.92 -13.89
N VAL A 20 23.41 -31.83 -13.00
CA VAL A 20 22.71 -32.05 -11.73
C VAL A 20 22.77 -30.78 -10.85
N ALA A 21 23.91 -30.11 -10.78
CA ALA A 21 24.06 -28.86 -10.01
C ALA A 21 23.19 -27.75 -10.56
N VAL A 22 23.09 -27.60 -11.88
CA VAL A 22 22.19 -26.61 -12.52
C VAL A 22 20.72 -26.91 -12.24
N VAL A 23 20.31 -28.18 -12.36
CA VAL A 23 18.92 -28.60 -12.08
C VAL A 23 18.54 -28.33 -10.62
N LEU A 24 19.46 -28.60 -9.68
CA LEU A 24 19.24 -28.33 -8.26
C LEU A 24 19.14 -26.84 -7.97
N SER A 25 19.96 -25.98 -8.58
CA SER A 25 19.91 -24.53 -8.40
C SER A 25 18.62 -23.94 -8.97
N VAL A 26 18.13 -24.42 -10.12
CA VAL A 26 16.85 -23.98 -10.69
C VAL A 26 15.68 -24.41 -9.80
N LYS A 27 15.71 -25.63 -9.26
CA LYS A 27 14.68 -26.08 -8.31
C LYS A 27 14.66 -25.25 -7.02
N GLN A 28 15.83 -24.88 -6.51
CA GLN A 28 15.96 -24.06 -5.31
C GLN A 28 15.46 -22.62 -5.54
N SER A 29 15.73 -22.04 -6.71
CA SER A 29 15.21 -20.72 -7.07
C SER A 29 13.68 -20.71 -7.25
N GLN A 30 13.10 -21.76 -7.80
CA GLN A 30 11.62 -21.88 -7.92
C GLN A 30 10.93 -22.04 -6.56
N LEU A 31 11.55 -22.73 -5.62
CA LEU A 31 11.04 -22.84 -4.24
C LEU A 31 11.10 -21.48 -3.52
N PHE A 32 12.20 -20.73 -3.70
CA PHE A 32 12.33 -19.38 -3.15
C PHE A 32 11.27 -18.42 -3.74
N PHE A 33 11.04 -18.46 -5.04
CA PHE A 33 9.98 -17.66 -5.70
C PHE A 33 8.59 -18.04 -5.21
N LYS A 34 8.32 -19.32 -4.98
CA LYS A 34 7.02 -19.80 -4.46
C LYS A 34 6.80 -19.37 -3.01
N ILE A 35 7.82 -19.39 -2.18
CA ILE A 35 7.75 -18.97 -0.77
C ILE A 35 7.59 -17.44 -0.67
N THR A 36 8.34 -16.68 -1.49
CA THR A 36 8.25 -15.21 -1.52
C THR A 36 6.89 -14.75 -2.03
N ASN A 37 6.36 -15.35 -3.09
CA ASN A 37 5.02 -15.03 -3.60
C ASN A 37 3.89 -15.48 -2.66
N LYS A 38 4.08 -16.55 -1.88
CA LYS A 38 3.10 -16.96 -0.87
C LYS A 38 3.09 -16.00 0.32
N ASN A 39 4.26 -15.56 0.78
CA ASN A 39 4.37 -14.58 1.86
C ASN A 39 3.85 -13.19 1.45
N ILE A 40 4.00 -12.79 0.17
CA ILE A 40 3.43 -11.54 -0.34
C ILE A 40 1.90 -11.66 -0.50
N ARG A 41 1.37 -12.82 -0.92
CA ARG A 41 -0.07 -13.05 -0.98
C ARG A 41 -0.71 -13.15 0.41
N ASP A 42 -0.05 -13.78 1.37
CA ASP A 42 -0.57 -13.91 2.73
C ASP A 42 -0.46 -12.59 3.52
N SER A 43 0.47 -11.69 3.17
CA SER A 43 0.55 -10.33 3.72
C SER A 43 -0.42 -9.35 3.05
N VAL A 44 -0.92 -9.68 1.85
CA VAL A 44 -1.95 -8.89 1.12
C VAL A 44 -3.35 -9.49 1.31
N GLN A 45 -3.48 -10.72 1.81
CA GLN A 45 -4.77 -11.10 2.38
C GLN A 45 -5.03 -10.12 3.52
N ILE A 46 -6.00 -9.21 3.29
CA ILE A 46 -6.71 -8.53 4.35
C ILE A 46 -7.11 -9.65 5.30
N LYS A 47 -6.25 -9.91 6.30
CA LYS A 47 -6.67 -10.64 7.46
C LYS A 47 -7.87 -9.80 7.88
N SER A 48 -9.07 -10.31 7.68
CA SER A 48 -10.26 -9.69 8.24
C SER A 48 -9.98 -9.66 9.74
N LEU A 49 -9.30 -8.61 10.18
CA LEU A 49 -9.30 -8.24 11.57
C LEU A 49 -10.78 -8.10 11.85
N GLU A 50 -11.33 -9.03 12.62
CA GLU A 50 -12.60 -8.80 13.28
C GLU A 50 -12.38 -7.53 14.08
N LEU A 51 -12.72 -6.41 13.43
CA LEU A 51 -12.63 -5.10 14.05
C LEU A 51 -13.51 -5.19 15.28
N THR A 52 -12.90 -5.11 16.44
CA THR A 52 -13.70 -4.97 17.65
C THR A 52 -14.60 -3.75 17.43
N PRO A 53 -15.84 -3.75 17.95
CA PRO A 53 -16.76 -2.61 17.75
C PRO A 53 -16.12 -1.26 18.08
N SER A 54 -15.21 -1.22 19.06
CA SER A 54 -14.45 -0.02 19.42
C SER A 54 -13.47 0.43 18.33
N THR A 55 -12.80 -0.49 17.64
CA THR A 55 -11.87 -0.13 16.55
C THR A 55 -12.63 0.35 15.33
N GLN A 56 -13.78 -0.23 15.02
CA GLN A 56 -14.63 0.24 13.92
C GLN A 56 -15.12 1.67 14.19
N SER A 57 -15.58 1.96 15.40
CA SER A 57 -15.99 3.32 15.79
C SER A 57 -14.83 4.33 15.69
N LEU A 58 -13.61 3.93 16.02
CA LEU A 58 -12.42 4.77 15.84
C LEU A 58 -12.10 5.04 14.37
N VAL A 59 -12.30 4.06 13.48
CA VAL A 59 -12.14 4.24 12.03
C VAL A 59 -13.17 5.24 11.49
N GLU A 60 -14.42 5.13 11.92
CA GLU A 60 -15.49 6.07 11.54
C GLU A 60 -15.18 7.49 12.06
N LEU A 61 -14.79 7.62 13.33
CA LEU A 61 -14.37 8.88 13.91
C LEU A 61 -13.21 9.51 13.13
N ALA A 62 -12.21 8.72 12.75
CA ALA A 62 -11.06 9.20 11.99
C ALA A 62 -11.48 9.83 10.66
N VAL A 63 -12.41 9.19 9.93
CA VAL A 63 -12.94 9.73 8.67
C VAL A 63 -13.69 11.04 8.90
N GLU A 64 -14.51 11.13 9.97
CA GLU A 64 -15.26 12.35 10.27
C GLU A 64 -14.32 13.50 10.72
N VAL A 65 -13.26 13.22 11.46
CA VAL A 65 -12.22 14.22 11.81
C VAL A 65 -11.56 14.76 10.54
N TRP A 66 -11.21 13.89 9.58
CA TRP A 66 -10.64 14.31 8.31
C TRP A 66 -11.63 15.15 7.49
N ARG A 67 -12.91 14.76 7.41
CA ARG A 67 -13.95 15.55 6.74
C ARG A 67 -14.12 16.93 7.37
N LEU A 68 -14.08 16.99 8.70
CA LEU A 68 -14.17 18.26 9.43
C LEU A 68 -12.98 19.16 9.09
N GLU A 69 -11.76 18.61 9.09
CA GLU A 69 -10.56 19.34 8.68
C GLU A 69 -10.72 19.94 7.28
N LYS A 70 -11.14 19.13 6.29
CA LYS A 70 -11.36 19.60 4.91
C LYS A 70 -12.41 20.70 4.82
N ARG A 71 -13.50 20.62 5.59
CA ARG A 71 -14.54 21.65 5.62
C ARG A 71 -14.02 22.95 6.24
N LEU A 72 -13.26 22.86 7.35
CA LEU A 72 -12.69 24.03 8.00
C LEU A 72 -11.66 24.72 7.10
N GLN A 73 -10.82 23.97 6.39
CA GLN A 73 -9.89 24.52 5.40
C GLN A 73 -10.62 25.29 4.30
N LYS A 74 -11.73 24.77 3.77
CA LYS A 74 -12.54 25.47 2.75
C LYS A 74 -13.22 26.72 3.26
N SER A 75 -13.53 26.80 4.54
CA SER A 75 -14.23 27.95 5.16
C SER A 75 -13.29 28.90 5.90
N SER A 76 -11.98 28.67 5.86
CA SER A 76 -10.99 29.44 6.65
C SER A 76 -10.99 30.94 6.36
N GLU A 77 -11.31 31.34 5.12
CA GLU A 77 -11.42 32.75 4.72
C GLU A 77 -12.60 33.49 5.37
N SER A 78 -13.61 32.75 5.83
CA SER A 78 -14.80 33.33 6.48
C SER A 78 -14.69 33.45 8.00
N HIS A 79 -13.62 32.95 8.59
CA HIS A 79 -13.39 32.95 10.03
C HIS A 79 -12.30 33.95 10.42
N SER A 80 -12.35 34.45 11.67
CA SER A 80 -11.26 35.24 12.22
C SER A 80 -10.02 34.39 12.51
N ASP A 81 -8.84 34.99 12.54
CA ASP A 81 -7.58 34.31 12.87
C ASP A 81 -7.63 33.55 14.21
N ASP A 82 -8.31 34.11 15.21
CA ASP A 82 -8.45 33.48 16.50
C ASP A 82 -9.37 32.25 16.45
N GLN A 83 -10.43 32.30 15.63
CA GLN A 83 -11.30 31.16 15.40
C GLN A 83 -10.56 30.04 14.65
N ASN A 84 -9.79 30.37 13.63
CA ASN A 84 -8.97 29.40 12.90
C ASN A 84 -7.97 28.71 13.83
N LYS A 85 -7.25 29.47 14.69
CA LYS A 85 -6.36 28.90 15.70
C LYS A 85 -7.05 27.98 16.69
N ALA A 86 -8.29 28.34 17.11
CA ALA A 86 -9.07 27.50 18.02
C ALA A 86 -9.49 26.19 17.36
N PHE A 87 -9.88 26.22 16.08
CA PHE A 87 -10.21 25.02 15.29
C PHE A 87 -8.99 24.12 15.09
N ASP A 88 -7.84 24.69 14.69
CA ASP A 88 -6.60 23.96 14.49
C ASP A 88 -6.14 23.26 15.79
N ASN A 89 -6.24 23.95 16.92
CA ASN A 89 -5.92 23.36 18.22
C ASN A 89 -6.86 22.19 18.58
N SER A 90 -8.14 22.29 18.23
CA SER A 90 -9.12 21.24 18.49
C SER A 90 -8.89 20.03 17.58
N LEU A 91 -8.64 20.25 16.29
CA LEU A 91 -8.27 19.21 15.34
C LEU A 91 -6.98 18.50 15.75
N ALA A 92 -5.95 19.24 16.12
CA ALA A 92 -4.68 18.66 16.58
C ALA A 92 -4.84 17.79 17.84
N LYS A 93 -5.81 18.08 18.71
CA LYS A 93 -6.14 17.22 19.85
C LYS A 93 -6.81 15.93 19.41
N LEU A 94 -7.76 15.99 18.44
CA LEU A 94 -8.45 14.83 17.90
C LEU A 94 -7.46 13.92 17.12
N GLN A 95 -6.60 14.50 16.31
CA GLN A 95 -5.55 13.77 15.58
C GLN A 95 -4.61 13.04 16.57
N ARG A 96 -4.13 13.72 17.61
CA ARG A 96 -3.32 13.08 18.66
C ARG A 96 -4.06 11.96 19.39
N TYR A 97 -5.37 12.08 19.57
CA TYR A 97 -6.17 11.00 20.15
C TYR A 97 -6.20 9.77 19.24
N LEU A 98 -6.38 9.97 17.92
CA LEU A 98 -6.33 8.90 16.94
C LEU A 98 -4.95 8.23 16.90
N GLU A 99 -3.88 9.01 16.86
CA GLU A 99 -2.50 8.51 16.89
C GLU A 99 -2.18 7.67 18.14
N LYS A 100 -2.66 8.09 19.32
CA LYS A 100 -2.53 7.33 20.58
C LYS A 100 -3.24 5.97 20.54
N ASN A 101 -4.22 5.81 19.64
CA ASN A 101 -4.93 4.57 19.39
C ASN A 101 -4.40 3.85 18.14
N ASP A 102 -3.18 4.18 17.68
CA ASP A 102 -2.52 3.60 16.52
C ASP A 102 -3.34 3.75 15.21
N ILE A 103 -4.21 4.76 15.12
CA ILE A 103 -4.97 5.10 13.91
C ILE A 103 -4.22 6.20 13.15
N SER A 104 -3.95 5.95 11.88
CA SER A 104 -3.41 6.94 10.96
C SER A 104 -4.24 7.05 9.69
N LEU A 105 -4.24 8.25 9.09
CA LEU A 105 -4.98 8.57 7.88
C LEU A 105 -4.02 8.88 6.75
N THR A 106 -4.39 8.48 5.54
CA THR A 106 -3.63 8.82 4.33
C THR A 106 -4.56 9.43 3.29
N ASP A 107 -4.32 10.71 2.98
CA ASP A 107 -4.90 11.41 1.85
C ASP A 107 -4.01 11.20 0.62
N TYR A 108 -4.61 10.86 -0.51
CA TYR A 108 -3.91 10.60 -1.76
C TYR A 108 -4.06 11.71 -2.79
N THR A 109 -4.78 12.79 -2.49
CA THR A 109 -4.97 13.93 -3.40
C THR A 109 -3.61 14.43 -3.93
N ASP A 110 -3.52 14.71 -5.22
CA ASP A 110 -2.34 15.16 -5.96
C ASP A 110 -1.18 14.15 -6.04
N LYS A 111 -1.34 12.94 -5.50
CA LYS A 111 -0.31 11.90 -5.62
C LYS A 111 -0.39 11.23 -6.98
N LYS A 112 0.78 10.83 -7.48
CA LYS A 112 0.87 10.04 -8.72
C LYS A 112 0.11 8.73 -8.55
N TYR A 113 -0.79 8.45 -9.50
CA TYR A 113 -1.53 7.19 -9.54
C TYR A 113 -0.71 6.09 -10.22
N ASN A 114 -0.83 4.87 -9.71
CA ASN A 114 -0.45 3.66 -10.42
C ASN A 114 -1.42 2.52 -10.07
N GLU A 115 -1.59 1.59 -11.00
CA GLU A 115 -2.56 0.48 -10.90
C GLU A 115 -2.28 -0.50 -9.74
N GLY A 116 -1.06 -0.48 -9.17
CA GLY A 116 -0.70 -1.31 -8.01
C GLY A 116 -1.16 -0.76 -6.66
N MET A 117 -1.74 0.46 -6.63
CA MET A 117 -2.22 1.08 -5.39
C MET A 117 -3.52 0.43 -4.93
N ASN A 118 -3.60 0.13 -3.63
CA ASN A 118 -4.79 -0.49 -3.02
C ASN A 118 -5.85 0.57 -2.68
N LEU A 119 -6.57 1.05 -3.70
CA LEU A 119 -7.55 2.13 -3.63
C LEU A 119 -8.91 1.66 -4.17
N ASP A 120 -9.97 2.30 -3.73
CA ASP A 120 -11.30 2.18 -4.33
C ASP A 120 -11.53 3.37 -5.27
N ILE A 121 -11.51 3.13 -6.58
CA ILE A 121 -11.67 4.16 -7.60
C ILE A 121 -13.16 4.41 -7.81
N LEU A 122 -13.60 5.64 -7.55
CA LEU A 122 -14.99 6.06 -7.75
C LEU A 122 -15.27 6.41 -9.21
N SER A 123 -14.33 7.13 -9.83
CA SER A 123 -14.38 7.51 -11.24
C SER A 123 -13.00 7.76 -11.80
N ILE A 124 -12.88 7.62 -13.11
CA ILE A 124 -11.68 7.96 -13.88
C ILE A 124 -12.09 9.05 -14.86
N GLU A 125 -11.42 10.19 -14.77
CA GLU A 125 -11.52 11.28 -15.73
C GLU A 125 -10.29 11.26 -16.63
N LYS A 126 -10.44 11.64 -17.91
CA LYS A 126 -9.33 11.68 -18.86
C LYS A 126 -8.92 13.12 -19.11
N ASP A 127 -7.61 13.36 -19.07
CA ASP A 127 -7.02 14.64 -19.41
C ASP A 127 -5.67 14.39 -20.11
N PRO A 128 -5.63 14.56 -21.45
CA PRO A 128 -4.41 14.31 -22.23
C PRO A 128 -3.28 15.31 -21.93
N ASP A 129 -3.57 16.44 -21.30
CA ASP A 129 -2.62 17.52 -21.07
C ASP A 129 -1.74 17.29 -19.83
N ILE A 130 -2.08 16.32 -18.98
CA ILE A 130 -1.27 16.01 -17.80
C ILE A 130 -0.06 15.13 -18.14
N PRO A 131 1.08 15.30 -17.45
CA PRO A 131 2.30 14.54 -17.72
C PRO A 131 2.18 13.05 -17.34
N HIS A 132 1.37 12.73 -16.35
CA HIS A 132 1.12 11.38 -15.84
C HIS A 132 -0.18 11.33 -15.04
N SER A 133 -0.75 10.14 -14.91
CA SER A 133 -1.98 9.93 -14.15
C SER A 133 -1.78 10.28 -12.67
N ILE A 134 -2.74 11.02 -12.11
CA ILE A 134 -2.73 11.48 -10.71
C ILE A 134 -4.06 11.18 -10.02
N ILE A 135 -4.04 11.18 -8.71
CA ILE A 135 -5.25 11.15 -7.92
C ILE A 135 -5.74 12.60 -7.79
N LYS A 136 -6.84 12.90 -8.50
CA LYS A 136 -7.43 14.24 -8.54
C LYS A 136 -8.00 14.65 -7.19
N GLU A 137 -8.70 13.72 -6.56
CA GLU A 137 -9.39 13.98 -5.29
C GLU A 137 -9.51 12.71 -4.46
N THR A 138 -9.36 12.85 -3.16
CA THR A 138 -9.68 11.82 -2.18
C THR A 138 -11.02 12.16 -1.52
N HIS A 139 -12.04 11.34 -1.76
CA HIS A 139 -13.36 11.50 -1.14
C HIS A 139 -13.43 10.92 0.27
N GLU A 140 -12.72 9.83 0.50
CA GLU A 140 -12.50 9.25 1.82
C GLU A 140 -11.03 8.82 1.95
N PRO A 141 -10.36 9.14 3.06
CA PRO A 141 -8.96 8.78 3.25
C PRO A 141 -8.81 7.28 3.50
N ALA A 142 -7.63 6.75 3.24
CA ALA A 142 -7.28 5.43 3.77
C ALA A 142 -7.08 5.52 5.27
N VAL A 143 -7.54 4.49 5.99
CA VAL A 143 -7.35 4.39 7.45
C VAL A 143 -6.48 3.18 7.74
N LEU A 144 -5.41 3.40 8.50
CA LEU A 144 -4.53 2.36 8.98
C LEU A 144 -4.67 2.25 10.50
N HIS A 145 -4.64 1.02 11.02
CA HIS A 145 -4.54 0.73 12.44
C HIS A 145 -3.30 -0.14 12.67
N LYS A 146 -2.40 0.32 13.52
CA LYS A 146 -1.09 -0.33 13.76
C LYS A 146 -0.31 -0.59 12.46
N GLY A 147 -0.37 0.37 11.52
CA GLY A 147 0.28 0.26 10.21
C GLY A 147 -0.40 -0.69 9.21
N GLN A 148 -1.49 -1.35 9.56
CA GLN A 148 -2.27 -2.21 8.66
C GLN A 148 -3.44 -1.44 8.06
N LEU A 149 -3.64 -1.57 6.75
CA LEU A 149 -4.76 -0.94 6.06
C LEU A 149 -6.08 -1.60 6.49
N ILE A 150 -6.95 -0.82 7.13
CA ILE A 150 -8.28 -1.25 7.59
C ILE A 150 -9.37 -0.75 6.62
N LYS A 151 -9.21 0.46 6.10
CA LYS A 151 -10.14 1.04 5.14
C LYS A 151 -9.35 1.62 3.97
N LYS A 152 -9.75 1.28 2.75
CA LYS A 152 -9.18 1.84 1.53
C LYS A 152 -9.62 3.28 1.34
N ALA A 153 -8.77 4.09 0.72
CA ALA A 153 -9.19 5.40 0.26
C ALA A 153 -10.14 5.27 -0.93
N LYS A 154 -11.16 6.14 -0.97
CA LYS A 154 -12.02 6.33 -2.15
C LYS A 154 -11.56 7.56 -2.90
N VAL A 155 -11.22 7.39 -4.16
CA VAL A 155 -10.54 8.42 -4.94
C VAL A 155 -11.14 8.61 -6.32
N VAL A 156 -10.94 9.80 -6.87
CA VAL A 156 -11.13 10.10 -8.30
C VAL A 156 -9.75 10.18 -8.93
N VAL A 157 -9.57 9.45 -10.03
CA VAL A 157 -8.31 9.42 -10.79
C VAL A 157 -8.45 10.31 -12.02
N LEU A 158 -7.44 11.13 -12.27
CA LEU A 158 -7.25 11.84 -13.52
C LEU A 158 -6.18 11.07 -14.31
N GLU A 159 -6.61 10.43 -15.41
CA GLU A 159 -5.77 9.60 -16.26
C GLU A 159 -5.29 10.42 -17.47
N LYS A 160 -4.04 10.16 -17.84
CA LYS A 160 -3.47 10.77 -19.04
C LYS A 160 -4.11 10.23 -20.31
#